data_c0cedf1ba0eaaf2092946ad785827f5d
#
_entry.id   c0cedf1ba0eaaf2092946ad785827f5d
#
_cell.length_a   1.000
_cell.length_b   1.000
_cell.length_c   1.000
_cell.angle_alpha   90.00
_cell.angle_beta   90.00
_cell.angle_gamma   90.00
#
_symmetry.space_group_name_H-M   'P 1'
#
loop_
_entity.id
_entity.type
_entity.pdbx_description
1 polymer ?
#
loop_
_entity_poly.entity_id
_entity_poly.type
_entity_poly.pdbx_seq_one_letter_code
_entity_poly.pdbx_strand_id
1 'polypeptide(L)'
;MKETPQLIIQPHTRPQVLLLGNGMNRVYGGASWAGLLQKINRTPFTPEEVKTIPLPMQAVLLSEDHVDESLKDLRQELTRCELHPWLNSQLRKLLSMPFDCILTPNFTYELECAADPDFLNGKSRYRKYQRHTPAVQRAEKRFMLHTYYSLPTQGGEVPLFHIHGEARKPDSVILGHYFYGNLLFCYDDYLTRRAPNRRYPMAGDPKGLPVMSWLDYFILGDVYCLGFGYDTAEMDLWWLLCRKKREISAHGDLYFIEPDRKSAVTKIALLRAYNAKHLSLGMAELKPEDYQGFYEKAVREIGRMIKERR
;
A
#
# COMPACT_ATOMS: atom_id res chain seq x y z
N MET A 1 3.31 20.84 -22.83
CA MET A 1 3.16 19.83 -21.78
C MET A 1 1.67 19.70 -21.51
N LYS A 2 1.07 18.53 -21.64
CA LYS A 2 -0.33 18.33 -21.20
C LYS A 2 -0.34 18.44 -19.67
N GLU A 3 -1.17 19.30 -19.14
CA GLU A 3 -1.36 19.40 -17.69
C GLU A 3 -1.84 18.07 -17.14
N THR A 4 -1.22 17.60 -16.06
CA THR A 4 -1.65 16.40 -15.37
C THR A 4 -3.04 16.67 -14.77
N PRO A 5 -4.05 15.85 -15.07
CA PRO A 5 -5.39 16.09 -14.55
C PRO A 5 -5.38 16.13 -13.02
N GLN A 6 -6.07 17.12 -12.47
CA GLN A 6 -6.17 17.27 -11.03
C GLN A 6 -7.08 16.18 -10.46
N LEU A 7 -6.52 15.35 -9.54
CA LEU A 7 -7.32 14.40 -8.79
C LEU A 7 -8.21 15.15 -7.79
N ILE A 8 -9.51 14.84 -7.75
CA ILE A 8 -10.49 15.54 -6.92
C ILE A 8 -11.37 14.49 -6.22
N ILE A 9 -11.50 14.59 -4.90
CA ILE A 9 -12.51 13.85 -4.12
C ILE A 9 -13.79 14.71 -4.12
N GLN A 10 -14.85 14.16 -4.69
CA GLN A 10 -16.13 14.85 -4.77
C GLN A 10 -16.77 15.00 -3.39
N PRO A 11 -17.53 16.10 -3.13
CA PRO A 11 -18.26 16.27 -1.90
C PRO A 11 -19.21 15.10 -1.64
N HIS A 12 -19.32 14.71 -0.39
CA HIS A 12 -20.20 13.60 0.05
C HIS A 12 -19.91 12.21 -0.55
N THR A 13 -18.83 12.07 -1.32
CA THR A 13 -18.38 10.76 -1.80
C THR A 13 -17.36 10.15 -0.86
N ARG A 14 -17.31 8.80 -0.83
CA ARG A 14 -16.26 8.05 -0.16
C ARG A 14 -15.40 7.40 -1.22
N PRO A 15 -14.17 7.88 -1.43
CA PRO A 15 -13.28 7.22 -2.39
C PRO A 15 -13.13 5.73 -2.08
N GLN A 16 -13.18 4.91 -3.12
CA GLN A 16 -12.93 3.48 -3.01
C GLN A 16 -11.44 3.23 -3.19
N VAL A 17 -10.77 2.77 -2.15
CA VAL A 17 -9.31 2.65 -2.08
C VAL A 17 -8.91 1.19 -1.90
N LEU A 18 -8.07 0.67 -2.78
CA LEU A 18 -7.44 -0.63 -2.59
C LEU A 18 -6.09 -0.43 -1.87
N LEU A 19 -5.88 -1.11 -0.74
CA LEU A 19 -4.57 -1.29 -0.14
C LEU A 19 -4.12 -2.74 -0.40
N LEU A 20 -3.22 -2.91 -1.37
CA LEU A 20 -2.76 -4.23 -1.81
C LEU A 20 -1.36 -4.52 -1.30
N GLY A 21 -1.26 -5.50 -0.40
CA GLY A 21 0.01 -6.03 0.08
C GLY A 21 0.52 -7.22 -0.73
N ASN A 22 1.60 -7.81 -0.26
CA ASN A 22 2.34 -8.85 -0.97
C ASN A 22 1.75 -10.27 -0.85
N GLY A 23 0.67 -10.44 -0.09
CA GLY A 23 0.13 -11.76 0.22
C GLY A 23 -0.31 -12.56 -1.01
N MET A 24 -0.89 -11.90 -2.03
CA MET A 24 -1.28 -12.57 -3.28
C MET A 24 -0.07 -13.04 -4.08
N ASN A 25 1.01 -12.25 -4.13
CA ASN A 25 2.23 -12.58 -4.86
C ASN A 25 2.90 -13.84 -4.28
N ARG A 26 2.78 -14.04 -2.96
CA ARG A 26 3.37 -15.18 -2.26
C ARG A 26 2.72 -16.54 -2.56
N VAL A 27 1.52 -16.56 -3.11
CA VAL A 27 0.82 -17.81 -3.45
C VAL A 27 1.63 -18.67 -4.42
N TYR A 28 2.39 -18.04 -5.31
CA TYR A 28 3.24 -18.70 -6.30
C TYR A 28 4.71 -18.31 -6.19
N GLY A 29 5.22 -18.23 -4.97
CA GLY A 29 6.65 -18.06 -4.71
C GLY A 29 7.16 -16.62 -4.86
N GLY A 30 6.27 -15.63 -4.88
CA GLY A 30 6.67 -14.22 -4.88
C GLY A 30 7.55 -13.85 -3.68
N ALA A 31 8.34 -12.79 -3.82
CA ALA A 31 9.28 -12.31 -2.82
C ALA A 31 8.59 -12.15 -1.45
N SER A 32 9.22 -12.66 -0.40
CA SER A 32 8.76 -12.48 0.98
C SER A 32 9.68 -11.49 1.71
N TRP A 33 9.17 -10.91 2.78
CA TRP A 33 9.98 -10.08 3.67
C TRP A 33 11.20 -10.84 4.20
N ALA A 34 11.01 -12.08 4.68
CA ALA A 34 12.09 -12.91 5.14
C ALA A 34 13.13 -13.20 4.03
N GLY A 35 12.67 -13.44 2.80
CA GLY A 35 13.55 -13.61 1.65
C GLY A 35 14.35 -12.34 1.30
N LEU A 36 13.74 -11.16 1.43
CA LEU A 36 14.44 -9.89 1.26
C LEU A 36 15.51 -9.71 2.35
N LEU A 37 15.14 -9.92 3.61
CA LEU A 37 16.09 -9.82 4.73
C LEU A 37 17.27 -10.78 4.58
N GLN A 38 17.03 -12.00 4.12
CA GLN A 38 18.11 -12.96 3.86
C GLN A 38 19.07 -12.47 2.76
N LYS A 39 18.56 -11.78 1.73
CA LYS A 39 19.38 -11.25 0.63
C LYS A 39 20.23 -10.04 1.03
N ILE A 40 19.75 -9.22 1.96
CA ILE A 40 20.51 -8.07 2.48
C ILE A 40 21.41 -8.45 3.64
N ASN A 41 21.39 -9.71 4.07
CA ASN A 41 22.16 -10.16 5.24
C ASN A 41 23.65 -10.16 4.97
N ARG A 42 24.38 -9.35 5.74
CA ARG A 42 25.86 -9.24 5.75
C ARG A 42 26.47 -9.85 7.03
N THR A 43 25.62 -10.31 7.94
CA THR A 43 26.02 -10.80 9.26
C THR A 43 26.02 -12.33 9.31
N PRO A 44 26.64 -12.96 10.31
CA PRO A 44 26.54 -14.39 10.52
C PRO A 44 25.19 -14.85 11.10
N PHE A 45 24.30 -13.92 11.47
CA PHE A 45 23.01 -14.25 12.07
C PHE A 45 22.06 -14.91 11.06
N THR A 46 21.37 -15.94 11.53
CA THR A 46 20.28 -16.57 10.77
C THR A 46 18.95 -15.82 10.97
N PRO A 47 18.00 -15.92 10.04
CA PRO A 47 16.67 -15.36 10.23
C PRO A 47 15.96 -15.86 11.50
N GLU A 48 16.25 -17.08 11.94
CA GLU A 48 15.65 -17.68 13.14
C GLU A 48 16.15 -17.01 14.42
N GLU A 49 17.44 -16.66 14.48
CA GLU A 49 18.04 -15.97 15.64
C GLU A 49 17.50 -14.55 15.81
N VAL A 50 17.12 -13.89 14.71
CA VAL A 50 16.63 -12.51 14.75
C VAL A 50 15.11 -12.39 14.73
N LYS A 51 14.36 -13.48 14.66
CA LYS A 51 12.88 -13.49 14.50
C LYS A 51 12.11 -12.76 15.62
N THR A 52 12.69 -12.64 16.81
CA THR A 52 12.08 -11.92 17.93
C THR A 52 12.26 -10.40 17.86
N ILE A 53 13.14 -9.93 16.97
CA ILE A 53 13.39 -8.52 16.73
C ILE A 53 12.33 -8.00 15.73
N PRO A 54 11.75 -6.80 15.93
CA PRO A 54 10.82 -6.21 14.96
C PRO A 54 11.43 -6.11 13.57
N LEU A 55 10.66 -6.43 12.53
CA LEU A 55 11.13 -6.49 11.14
C LEU A 55 11.96 -5.28 10.67
N PRO A 56 11.60 -4.00 10.97
CA PRO A 56 12.41 -2.88 10.59
C PRO A 56 13.80 -2.84 11.26
N MET A 57 13.91 -3.37 12.48
CA MET A 57 15.17 -3.47 13.20
C MET A 57 16.01 -4.65 12.69
N GLN A 58 15.38 -5.76 12.27
CA GLN A 58 16.07 -6.85 11.60
C GLN A 58 16.80 -6.37 10.35
N ALA A 59 16.16 -5.49 9.55
CA ALA A 59 16.78 -4.94 8.35
C ALA A 59 18.07 -4.16 8.66
N VAL A 60 18.08 -3.36 9.72
CA VAL A 60 19.26 -2.60 10.16
C VAL A 60 20.35 -3.55 10.65
N LEU A 61 20.00 -4.52 11.52
CA LEU A 61 20.96 -5.48 12.04
C LEU A 61 21.61 -6.31 10.93
N LEU A 62 20.78 -6.93 10.08
CA LEU A 62 21.26 -7.86 9.06
C LEU A 62 22.06 -7.17 7.94
N SER A 63 21.77 -5.91 7.64
CA SER A 63 22.53 -5.12 6.66
C SER A 63 23.72 -4.37 7.26
N GLU A 64 24.00 -4.50 8.55
CA GLU A 64 25.01 -3.69 9.28
C GLU A 64 24.82 -2.18 9.04
N ASP A 65 23.55 -1.71 9.08
CA ASP A 65 23.12 -0.33 8.79
C ASP A 65 23.38 0.14 7.34
N HIS A 66 23.68 -0.80 6.41
CA HIS A 66 23.90 -0.53 4.98
C HIS A 66 22.66 -0.88 4.13
N VAL A 67 21.45 -0.58 4.63
CA VAL A 67 20.19 -0.91 3.95
C VAL A 67 20.11 -0.35 2.54
N ASP A 68 20.41 0.93 2.37
CA ASP A 68 20.31 1.62 1.08
C ASP A 68 21.26 1.02 0.01
N GLU A 69 22.47 0.63 0.41
CA GLU A 69 23.44 -0.01 -0.47
C GLU A 69 22.96 -1.40 -0.90
N SER A 70 22.53 -2.21 0.07
CA SER A 70 22.02 -3.55 -0.19
C SER A 70 20.80 -3.53 -1.12
N LEU A 71 19.91 -2.54 -0.99
CA LEU A 71 18.78 -2.37 -1.89
C LEU A 71 19.18 -1.93 -3.31
N LYS A 72 20.26 -1.13 -3.44
CA LYS A 72 20.82 -0.78 -4.75
C LYS A 72 21.36 -2.01 -5.47
N ASP A 73 22.06 -2.88 -4.73
CA ASP A 73 22.59 -4.15 -5.27
C ASP A 73 21.47 -5.08 -5.74
N LEU A 74 20.36 -5.14 -5.00
CA LEU A 74 19.19 -5.95 -5.34
C LEU A 74 18.26 -5.33 -6.38
N ARG A 75 18.50 -4.10 -6.81
CA ARG A 75 17.60 -3.34 -7.69
C ARG A 75 17.21 -4.12 -8.95
N GLN A 76 18.18 -4.77 -9.60
CA GLN A 76 17.92 -5.51 -10.85
C GLN A 76 16.98 -6.68 -10.61
N GLU A 77 17.12 -7.37 -9.48
CA GLU A 77 16.26 -8.48 -9.12
C GLU A 77 14.86 -8.01 -8.74
N LEU A 78 14.76 -7.00 -7.88
CA LEU A 78 13.48 -6.44 -7.43
C LEU A 78 12.68 -5.76 -8.56
N THR A 79 13.33 -5.41 -9.67
CA THR A 79 12.66 -4.86 -10.85
C THR A 79 12.29 -5.92 -11.88
N ARG A 80 12.59 -7.19 -11.66
CA ARG A 80 12.07 -8.29 -12.49
C ARG A 80 10.62 -8.57 -12.07
N CYS A 81 9.79 -8.78 -13.07
CA CYS A 81 8.39 -9.13 -12.81
C CYS A 81 7.96 -10.21 -13.81
N GLU A 82 7.87 -11.43 -13.32
CA GLU A 82 7.29 -12.56 -14.04
C GLU A 82 5.99 -12.95 -13.33
N LEU A 83 4.86 -12.53 -13.93
CA LEU A 83 3.56 -12.79 -13.30
C LEU A 83 3.11 -14.22 -13.62
N HIS A 84 2.86 -15.00 -12.56
CA HIS A 84 2.12 -16.25 -12.70
C HIS A 84 0.74 -15.97 -13.34
N PRO A 85 0.23 -16.80 -14.29
CA PRO A 85 -1.03 -16.55 -14.99
C PRO A 85 -2.23 -16.31 -14.07
N TRP A 86 -2.32 -17.05 -12.97
CA TRP A 86 -3.37 -16.86 -11.97
C TRP A 86 -3.28 -15.47 -11.31
N LEU A 87 -2.08 -15.08 -10.85
CA LEU A 87 -1.86 -13.76 -10.22
C LEU A 87 -2.23 -12.64 -11.18
N ASN A 88 -1.74 -12.70 -12.42
CA ASN A 88 -2.07 -11.74 -13.46
C ASN A 88 -3.61 -11.63 -13.65
N SER A 89 -4.32 -12.77 -13.69
CA SER A 89 -5.78 -12.77 -13.80
C SER A 89 -6.46 -12.08 -12.61
N GLN A 90 -6.02 -12.33 -11.37
CA GLN A 90 -6.62 -11.69 -10.20
C GLN A 90 -6.31 -10.18 -10.13
N LEU A 91 -5.06 -9.78 -10.43
CA LEU A 91 -4.68 -8.36 -10.48
C LEU A 91 -5.49 -7.60 -11.56
N ARG A 92 -5.69 -8.19 -12.75
CA ARG A 92 -6.54 -7.61 -13.80
C ARG A 92 -8.00 -7.47 -13.36
N LYS A 93 -8.54 -8.42 -12.58
CA LYS A 93 -9.88 -8.30 -12.00
C LYS A 93 -9.96 -7.11 -11.01
N LEU A 94 -8.94 -6.94 -10.15
CA LEU A 94 -8.87 -5.78 -9.28
C LEU A 94 -8.77 -4.47 -10.06
N LEU A 95 -7.91 -4.41 -11.09
CA LEU A 95 -7.78 -3.25 -11.97
C LEU A 95 -9.05 -2.93 -12.79
N SER A 96 -9.95 -3.91 -12.98
CA SER A 96 -11.23 -3.68 -13.64
C SER A 96 -12.31 -3.09 -12.71
N MET A 97 -12.04 -3.05 -11.39
CA MET A 97 -12.96 -2.46 -10.42
C MET A 97 -12.79 -0.94 -10.39
N PRO A 98 -13.85 -0.21 -10.09
CA PRO A 98 -13.83 1.25 -10.09
C PRO A 98 -13.23 1.82 -8.79
N PHE A 99 -11.96 1.52 -8.54
CA PHE A 99 -11.20 2.18 -7.48
C PHE A 99 -10.84 3.62 -7.87
N ASP A 100 -10.88 4.51 -6.89
CA ASP A 100 -10.43 5.89 -7.03
C ASP A 100 -8.93 6.02 -6.76
N CYS A 101 -8.35 5.05 -6.04
CA CYS A 101 -6.94 5.01 -5.70
C CYS A 101 -6.49 3.57 -5.36
N ILE A 102 -5.25 3.25 -5.71
CA ILE A 102 -4.57 2.03 -5.26
C ILE A 102 -3.34 2.41 -4.47
N LEU A 103 -3.17 1.79 -3.32
CA LEU A 103 -2.02 1.92 -2.42
C LEU A 103 -1.32 0.58 -2.33
N THR A 104 0.01 0.57 -2.41
CA THR A 104 0.78 -0.64 -2.18
C THR A 104 2.03 -0.36 -1.34
N PRO A 105 2.28 -1.14 -0.28
CA PRO A 105 3.57 -1.14 0.41
C PRO A 105 4.63 -1.96 -0.32
N ASN A 106 4.27 -2.68 -1.40
CA ASN A 106 5.21 -3.49 -2.16
C ASN A 106 6.21 -2.61 -2.91
N PHE A 107 7.45 -3.08 -2.98
CA PHE A 107 8.52 -2.39 -3.72
C PHE A 107 8.58 -2.81 -5.20
N THR A 108 7.88 -3.88 -5.55
CA THR A 108 7.84 -4.55 -6.85
C THR A 108 6.63 -4.11 -7.68
N TYR A 109 6.55 -4.52 -8.94
CA TYR A 109 5.69 -3.89 -9.95
C TYR A 109 4.62 -4.83 -10.53
N GLU A 110 4.09 -5.75 -9.74
CA GLU A 110 3.13 -6.75 -10.20
C GLU A 110 1.84 -6.11 -10.73
N LEU A 111 1.35 -5.04 -10.08
CA LEU A 111 0.16 -4.31 -10.54
C LEU A 111 0.39 -3.62 -11.88
N GLU A 112 1.53 -2.95 -12.00
CA GLU A 112 1.90 -2.24 -13.22
C GLU A 112 2.12 -3.22 -14.38
N CYS A 113 2.80 -4.34 -14.12
CA CYS A 113 3.01 -5.37 -15.13
C CYS A 113 1.71 -6.07 -15.54
N ALA A 114 0.76 -6.22 -14.61
CA ALA A 114 -0.58 -6.73 -14.93
C ALA A 114 -1.38 -5.74 -15.79
N ALA A 115 -1.19 -4.43 -15.57
CA ALA A 115 -1.82 -3.38 -16.36
C ALA A 115 -1.15 -3.23 -17.74
N ASP A 116 0.18 -3.26 -17.78
CA ASP A 116 1.00 -3.16 -19.01
C ASP A 116 2.19 -4.12 -18.93
N PRO A 117 2.19 -5.21 -19.72
CA PRO A 117 3.30 -6.16 -19.75
C PRO A 117 4.66 -5.54 -20.14
N ASP A 118 4.65 -4.42 -20.86
CA ASP A 118 5.86 -3.70 -21.26
C ASP A 118 6.33 -2.64 -20.25
N PHE A 119 5.69 -2.54 -19.09
CA PHE A 119 6.00 -1.51 -18.09
C PHE A 119 7.49 -1.46 -17.73
N LEU A 120 8.10 -2.60 -17.47
CA LEU A 120 9.53 -2.68 -17.09
C LEU A 120 10.49 -2.46 -18.23
N ASN A 121 10.06 -2.69 -19.48
CA ASN A 121 10.90 -2.55 -20.69
C ASN A 121 11.06 -1.08 -21.15
N GLY A 122 10.56 -0.12 -20.39
CA GLY A 122 10.64 1.30 -20.74
C GLY A 122 9.78 1.75 -21.92
N LYS A 123 9.02 0.83 -22.55
CA LYS A 123 8.04 1.12 -23.61
C LYS A 123 6.67 1.54 -23.06
N SER A 124 6.51 1.47 -21.76
CA SER A 124 5.27 1.73 -21.06
C SER A 124 4.75 3.14 -21.33
N ARG A 125 3.43 3.24 -21.53
CA ARG A 125 2.68 4.51 -21.60
C ARG A 125 2.53 5.18 -20.25
N TYR A 126 2.84 4.47 -19.14
CA TYR A 126 2.67 4.97 -17.79
C TYR A 126 3.81 5.89 -17.42
N ARG A 127 3.43 7.04 -16.91
CA ARG A 127 4.36 8.04 -16.44
C ARG A 127 4.15 8.23 -14.96
N LYS A 128 5.24 8.38 -14.24
CA LYS A 128 5.21 8.79 -12.86
C LYS A 128 4.87 10.27 -12.79
N TYR A 129 3.77 10.60 -12.11
CA TYR A 129 3.35 11.97 -11.92
C TYR A 129 3.86 12.47 -10.58
N GLN A 130 4.55 13.60 -10.59
CA GLN A 130 4.89 14.34 -9.39
C GLN A 130 3.97 15.54 -9.31
N ARG A 131 3.34 15.75 -8.18
CA ARG A 131 2.63 17.00 -7.92
C ARG A 131 3.53 18.00 -7.19
N HIS A 132 3.55 19.18 -7.51
CA HIS A 132 4.35 20.19 -8.18
C HIS A 132 4.42 21.49 -7.43
N THR A 133 4.86 21.53 -6.23
CA THR A 133 5.61 22.70 -5.81
C THR A 133 7.09 22.34 -5.71
N PRO A 134 8.03 23.27 -5.94
CA PRO A 134 9.46 22.99 -5.73
C PRO A 134 9.78 22.48 -4.32
N ALA A 135 8.95 22.82 -3.33
CA ALA A 135 9.06 22.31 -1.97
C ALA A 135 8.67 20.85 -1.87
N VAL A 136 7.56 20.42 -2.52
CA VAL A 136 7.11 19.01 -2.58
C VAL A 136 8.13 18.16 -3.32
N GLN A 137 8.66 18.61 -4.46
CA GLN A 137 9.68 17.88 -5.22
C GLN A 137 10.95 17.64 -4.39
N ARG A 138 11.33 18.56 -3.52
CA ARG A 138 12.49 18.39 -2.62
C ARG A 138 12.19 17.43 -1.47
N ALA A 139 10.99 17.46 -0.92
CA ALA A 139 10.57 16.57 0.16
C ALA A 139 10.42 15.11 -0.28
N GLU A 140 10.12 14.86 -1.57
CA GLU A 140 9.87 13.52 -2.12
C GLU A 140 11.12 12.76 -2.58
N LYS A 141 12.28 13.05 -2.04
CA LYS A 141 13.46 12.22 -2.35
C LYS A 141 13.34 10.81 -1.79
N ARG A 142 12.77 10.65 -0.61
CA ARG A 142 12.61 9.37 0.07
C ARG A 142 11.14 9.00 0.29
N PHE A 143 10.33 9.91 0.83
CA PHE A 143 8.95 9.59 1.21
C PHE A 143 7.98 9.90 0.07
N MET A 144 7.32 8.85 -0.47
CA MET A 144 6.48 8.91 -1.66
C MET A 144 5.04 9.36 -1.32
N LEU A 145 4.86 10.58 -0.80
CA LEU A 145 3.54 11.08 -0.39
C LEU A 145 2.68 11.56 -1.56
N HIS A 146 3.30 12.12 -2.59
CA HIS A 146 2.62 12.82 -3.67
C HIS A 146 2.86 12.21 -5.06
N THR A 147 3.80 11.27 -5.17
CA THR A 147 4.17 10.65 -6.44
C THR A 147 3.38 9.37 -6.68
N TYR A 148 2.83 9.19 -7.86
CA TYR A 148 2.05 8.02 -8.25
C TYR A 148 2.25 7.64 -9.71
N TYR A 149 1.97 6.38 -10.04
CA TYR A 149 1.76 5.90 -11.40
C TYR A 149 0.28 6.03 -11.75
N SER A 150 -0.02 6.43 -12.98
CA SER A 150 -1.38 6.38 -13.50
C SER A 150 -1.57 5.08 -14.27
N LEU A 151 -2.39 4.19 -13.75
CA LEU A 151 -2.68 2.90 -14.37
C LEU A 151 -3.97 2.95 -15.16
N PRO A 152 -4.03 2.37 -16.38
CA PRO A 152 -5.27 2.26 -17.11
C PRO A 152 -6.18 1.24 -16.47
N THR A 153 -7.45 1.59 -16.42
CA THR A 153 -8.54 0.73 -15.98
C THR A 153 -9.68 0.79 -16.99
N GLN A 154 -10.69 -0.06 -16.85
CA GLN A 154 -11.88 0.00 -17.71
C GLN A 154 -12.66 1.32 -17.54
N GLY A 155 -12.56 1.97 -16.39
CA GLY A 155 -13.23 3.23 -16.06
C GLY A 155 -12.37 4.50 -16.31
N GLY A 156 -11.18 4.37 -16.87
CA GLY A 156 -10.22 5.47 -17.05
C GLY A 156 -8.86 5.15 -16.44
N GLU A 157 -8.24 6.13 -15.80
CA GLU A 157 -6.95 5.97 -15.13
C GLU A 157 -7.13 5.99 -13.60
N VAL A 158 -6.40 5.12 -12.89
CA VAL A 158 -6.36 5.10 -11.43
C VAL A 158 -4.95 5.41 -10.93
N PRO A 159 -4.78 6.29 -9.93
CA PRO A 159 -3.50 6.54 -9.30
C PRO A 159 -3.08 5.36 -8.43
N LEU A 160 -1.86 4.86 -8.65
CA LEU A 160 -1.18 3.87 -7.82
C LEU A 160 -0.02 4.53 -7.08
N PHE A 161 -0.02 4.42 -5.75
CA PHE A 161 1.04 4.91 -4.88
C PHE A 161 1.81 3.75 -4.25
N HIS A 162 3.15 3.76 -4.38
CA HIS A 162 4.05 2.93 -3.59
C HIS A 162 4.33 3.62 -2.27
N ILE A 163 3.53 3.32 -1.25
CA ILE A 163 3.54 4.05 0.02
C ILE A 163 4.81 3.84 0.85
N HIS A 164 5.51 2.72 0.65
CA HIS A 164 6.82 2.43 1.24
C HIS A 164 7.98 2.50 0.24
N GLY A 165 7.76 3.18 -0.89
CA GLY A 165 8.79 3.32 -1.92
C GLY A 165 8.78 2.21 -2.96
N GLU A 166 9.75 2.25 -3.88
CA GLU A 166 9.80 1.38 -5.05
C GLU A 166 11.23 0.96 -5.42
N ALA A 167 11.40 -0.22 -5.98
CA ALA A 167 12.70 -0.81 -6.30
C ALA A 167 13.52 -0.02 -7.33
N ARG A 168 12.88 0.65 -8.31
CA ARG A 168 13.57 1.52 -9.28
C ARG A 168 14.19 2.76 -8.63
N LYS A 169 13.73 3.11 -7.44
CA LYS A 169 14.20 4.23 -6.66
C LYS A 169 14.58 3.75 -5.25
N PRO A 170 15.69 3.03 -5.09
CA PRO A 170 16.07 2.39 -3.82
C PRO A 170 16.05 3.34 -2.63
N ASP A 171 16.46 4.59 -2.82
CA ASP A 171 16.45 5.63 -1.80
C ASP A 171 15.03 5.98 -1.29
N SER A 172 13.97 5.53 -1.96
CA SER A 172 12.58 5.73 -1.53
C SER A 172 12.06 4.59 -0.65
N VAL A 173 12.75 3.46 -0.61
CA VAL A 173 12.29 2.27 0.11
C VAL A 173 12.34 2.50 1.61
N ILE A 174 11.22 2.30 2.28
CA ILE A 174 11.11 2.39 3.72
C ILE A 174 11.44 1.04 4.33
N LEU A 175 12.70 0.90 4.74
CA LEU A 175 13.22 -0.29 5.37
C LEU A 175 14.16 0.16 6.50
N GLY A 176 13.91 -0.29 7.74
CA GLY A 176 14.61 0.19 8.92
C GLY A 176 13.82 1.22 9.74
N HIS A 177 13.87 1.08 11.06
CA HIS A 177 13.04 1.83 12.00
C HIS A 177 13.23 3.35 11.94
N TYR A 178 14.46 3.83 11.61
CA TYR A 178 14.74 5.25 11.44
C TYR A 178 13.87 5.90 10.36
N PHE A 179 13.67 5.19 9.23
CA PHE A 179 12.85 5.68 8.13
C PHE A 179 11.36 5.67 8.48
N TYR A 180 10.89 4.68 9.22
CA TYR A 180 9.51 4.67 9.74
C TYR A 180 9.23 5.87 10.66
N GLY A 181 10.18 6.23 11.55
CA GLY A 181 10.05 7.41 12.40
C GLY A 181 9.92 8.71 11.60
N ASN A 182 10.77 8.90 10.60
CA ASN A 182 10.71 10.06 9.72
C ASN A 182 9.44 10.09 8.85
N LEU A 183 8.97 8.92 8.40
CA LEU A 183 7.73 8.80 7.64
C LEU A 183 6.52 9.22 8.48
N LEU A 184 6.45 8.79 9.74
CA LEU A 184 5.42 9.22 10.69
C LEU A 184 5.40 10.74 10.89
N PHE A 185 6.57 11.36 11.01
CA PHE A 185 6.67 12.81 11.09
C PHE A 185 6.09 13.49 9.84
N CYS A 186 6.42 12.95 8.65
CA CYS A 186 5.86 13.48 7.38
C CYS A 186 4.35 13.33 7.30
N TYR A 187 3.78 12.23 7.81
CA TYR A 187 2.33 12.02 7.85
C TYR A 187 1.65 13.01 8.81
N ASP A 188 2.20 13.17 10.00
CA ASP A 188 1.63 14.09 11.00
C ASP A 188 1.70 15.55 10.52
N ASP A 189 2.84 15.97 10.00
CA ASP A 189 3.02 17.32 9.44
C ASP A 189 2.03 17.58 8.28
N TYR A 190 1.92 16.64 7.34
CA TYR A 190 0.97 16.76 6.24
C TYR A 190 -0.47 16.86 6.73
N LEU A 191 -0.91 15.91 7.56
CA LEU A 191 -2.30 15.83 8.01
C LEU A 191 -2.68 16.97 8.96
N THR A 192 -1.73 17.48 9.75
CA THR A 192 -1.96 18.63 10.62
C THR A 192 -2.21 19.90 9.80
N ARG A 193 -1.47 20.12 8.73
CA ARG A 193 -1.69 21.25 7.82
C ARG A 193 -2.92 21.08 6.94
N ARG A 194 -3.16 19.84 6.46
CA ARG A 194 -4.23 19.52 5.52
C ARG A 194 -5.61 19.51 6.16
N ALA A 195 -5.70 19.04 7.39
CA ALA A 195 -6.92 18.90 8.17
C ALA A 195 -6.72 19.47 9.58
N PRO A 196 -6.61 20.81 9.72
CA PRO A 196 -6.45 21.45 11.01
C PRO A 196 -7.62 21.08 11.92
N ASN A 197 -7.31 20.82 13.21
CA ASN A 197 -8.29 20.33 14.19
C ASN A 197 -9.02 19.05 13.76
N ARG A 198 -8.37 18.21 12.95
CA ARG A 198 -8.93 16.94 12.43
C ARG A 198 -10.19 17.13 11.59
N ARG A 199 -10.24 18.19 10.82
CA ARG A 199 -11.33 18.49 9.88
C ARG A 199 -10.78 18.84 8.52
N TYR A 200 -11.11 18.03 7.53
CA TYR A 200 -10.83 18.37 6.14
C TYR A 200 -11.73 19.53 5.67
N PRO A 201 -11.22 20.41 4.81
CA PRO A 201 -11.97 21.57 4.30
C PRO A 201 -13.00 21.16 3.24
N MET A 202 -13.79 20.10 3.50
CA MET A 202 -14.77 19.57 2.53
C MET A 202 -16.17 20.17 2.65
N ALA A 203 -16.48 20.78 3.76
CA ALA A 203 -17.83 21.26 4.02
C ALA A 203 -18.12 22.49 3.17
N GLY A 204 -18.75 22.30 2.02
CA GLY A 204 -19.35 23.38 1.24
C GLY A 204 -18.64 23.81 -0.05
N ASP A 205 -17.51 23.21 -0.42
CA ASP A 205 -16.91 23.49 -1.73
C ASP A 205 -17.53 22.56 -2.80
N PRO A 206 -18.37 23.10 -3.71
CA PRO A 206 -19.00 22.30 -4.77
C PRO A 206 -17.98 21.75 -5.78
N LYS A 207 -16.75 22.26 -5.78
CA LYS A 207 -15.66 21.79 -6.65
C LYS A 207 -14.96 20.54 -6.13
N GLY A 208 -15.28 20.11 -4.90
CA GLY A 208 -14.62 18.98 -4.26
C GLY A 208 -13.25 19.30 -3.67
N LEU A 209 -12.63 18.31 -3.06
CA LEU A 209 -11.32 18.41 -2.43
C LEU A 209 -10.21 18.01 -3.40
N PRO A 210 -9.33 18.93 -3.81
CA PRO A 210 -8.16 18.58 -4.59
C PRO A 210 -7.26 17.63 -3.80
N VAL A 211 -6.96 16.46 -4.37
CA VAL A 211 -6.06 15.48 -3.75
C VAL A 211 -4.62 15.98 -3.86
N MET A 212 -3.95 16.04 -2.73
CA MET A 212 -2.55 16.45 -2.63
C MET A 212 -1.61 15.30 -2.29
N SER A 213 -2.14 14.25 -1.64
CA SER A 213 -1.39 13.07 -1.22
C SER A 213 -2.31 11.85 -1.17
N TRP A 214 -1.73 10.65 -1.25
CA TRP A 214 -2.48 9.42 -1.01
C TRP A 214 -3.07 9.35 0.41
N LEU A 215 -2.54 10.12 1.35
CA LEU A 215 -3.09 10.23 2.70
C LEU A 215 -4.54 10.76 2.69
N ASP A 216 -4.89 11.65 1.76
CA ASP A 216 -6.27 12.14 1.60
C ASP A 216 -7.22 10.98 1.27
N TYR A 217 -6.80 10.10 0.36
CA TYR A 217 -7.57 8.92 0.01
C TYR A 217 -7.69 7.93 1.18
N PHE A 218 -6.57 7.66 1.88
CA PHE A 218 -6.59 6.74 3.00
C PHE A 218 -7.49 7.23 4.14
N ILE A 219 -7.41 8.51 4.48
CA ILE A 219 -8.19 9.07 5.60
C ILE A 219 -9.67 9.18 5.25
N LEU A 220 -10.03 9.63 4.06
CA LEU A 220 -11.41 9.93 3.69
C LEU A 220 -12.14 8.73 3.06
N GLY A 221 -11.43 7.82 2.43
CA GLY A 221 -12.00 6.72 1.63
C GLY A 221 -12.39 5.48 2.43
N ASP A 222 -13.16 4.62 1.77
CA ASP A 222 -13.34 3.22 2.14
C ASP A 222 -12.12 2.43 1.64
N VAL A 223 -11.32 1.88 2.56
CA VAL A 223 -10.07 1.20 2.25
C VAL A 223 -10.26 -0.32 2.33
N TYR A 224 -10.06 -1.00 1.22
CA TYR A 224 -10.08 -2.47 1.14
C TYR A 224 -8.66 -2.99 1.22
N CYS A 225 -8.31 -3.56 2.37
CA CYS A 225 -6.97 -4.09 2.64
C CYS A 225 -6.92 -5.58 2.28
N LEU A 226 -6.16 -5.92 1.23
CA LEU A 226 -6.00 -7.27 0.72
C LEU A 226 -4.53 -7.68 0.65
N GLY A 227 -4.19 -8.85 1.19
CA GLY A 227 -2.84 -9.39 1.13
C GLY A 227 -1.78 -8.64 1.93
N PHE A 228 -2.19 -7.69 2.77
CA PHE A 228 -1.33 -6.96 3.69
C PHE A 228 -1.57 -7.45 5.13
N GLY A 229 -0.51 -7.92 5.78
CA GLY A 229 -0.64 -8.62 7.06
C GLY A 229 -0.92 -7.73 8.27
N TYR A 230 -0.76 -6.42 8.16
CA TYR A 230 -0.81 -5.49 9.30
C TYR A 230 0.05 -5.99 10.46
N ASP A 231 1.33 -6.25 10.20
CA ASP A 231 2.28 -6.58 11.26
C ASP A 231 2.37 -5.44 12.28
N THR A 232 2.60 -5.77 13.54
CA THR A 232 2.73 -4.76 14.60
C THR A 232 3.92 -3.81 14.37
N ALA A 233 4.88 -4.22 13.55
CA ALA A 233 6.01 -3.40 13.15
C ALA A 233 5.69 -2.33 12.09
N GLU A 234 4.54 -2.43 11.41
CA GLU A 234 4.05 -1.44 10.44
C GLU A 234 3.44 -0.22 11.16
N MET A 235 4.27 0.43 11.96
CA MET A 235 3.85 1.49 12.89
C MET A 235 3.17 2.67 12.21
N ASP A 236 3.56 2.99 11.01
CA ASP A 236 3.01 4.08 10.20
C ASP A 236 1.55 3.81 9.81
N LEU A 237 1.22 2.61 9.35
CA LEU A 237 -0.15 2.25 8.99
C LEU A 237 -1.05 2.08 10.22
N TRP A 238 -0.49 1.60 11.34
CA TRP A 238 -1.21 1.61 12.62
C TRP A 238 -1.50 3.04 13.10
N TRP A 239 -0.54 3.93 12.98
CA TRP A 239 -0.73 5.34 13.31
C TRP A 239 -1.79 5.98 12.41
N LEU A 240 -1.78 5.69 11.11
CA LEU A 240 -2.80 6.18 10.18
C LEU A 240 -4.20 5.67 10.51
N LEU A 241 -4.36 4.41 10.93
CA LEU A 241 -5.65 3.92 11.44
C LEU A 241 -6.12 4.71 12.66
N CYS A 242 -5.20 4.95 13.58
CA CYS A 242 -5.46 5.76 14.77
C CYS A 242 -5.88 7.19 14.40
N ARG A 243 -5.22 7.79 13.40
CA ARG A 243 -5.54 9.12 12.90
C ARG A 243 -6.88 9.14 12.17
N LYS A 244 -7.15 8.16 11.31
CA LYS A 244 -8.44 7.99 10.60
C LYS A 244 -9.61 7.88 11.58
N LYS A 245 -9.48 7.06 12.62
CA LYS A 245 -10.50 6.95 13.68
C LYS A 245 -10.81 8.27 14.36
N ARG A 246 -9.82 9.17 14.46
CA ARG A 246 -9.95 10.46 15.16
C ARG A 246 -10.32 11.62 14.24
N GLU A 247 -10.36 11.38 12.95
CA GLU A 247 -10.74 12.41 11.99
C GLU A 247 -12.24 12.68 12.07
N ILE A 248 -12.62 13.95 12.27
CA ILE A 248 -14.03 14.35 12.50
C ILE A 248 -14.82 14.32 11.18
N SER A 249 -14.16 14.64 10.08
CA SER A 249 -14.77 14.69 8.74
C SER A 249 -14.65 13.38 7.96
N ALA A 250 -13.89 12.39 8.47
CA ALA A 250 -13.74 11.12 7.80
C ALA A 250 -14.90 10.17 8.16
N HIS A 251 -15.50 9.60 7.14
CA HIS A 251 -16.61 8.65 7.30
C HIS A 251 -16.35 7.31 6.60
N GLY A 252 -15.20 7.18 5.93
CA GLY A 252 -14.79 5.94 5.29
C GLY A 252 -14.27 4.90 6.28
N ASP A 253 -14.51 3.63 6.00
CA ASP A 253 -14.08 2.49 6.81
C ASP A 253 -12.81 1.85 6.25
N LEU A 254 -12.09 1.11 7.07
CA LEU A 254 -11.08 0.16 6.59
C LEU A 254 -11.64 -1.26 6.72
N TYR A 255 -11.67 -1.98 5.61
CA TYR A 255 -12.07 -3.39 5.51
C TYR A 255 -10.82 -4.24 5.42
N PHE A 256 -10.56 -5.00 6.48
CA PHE A 256 -9.41 -5.88 6.57
C PHE A 256 -9.80 -7.31 6.22
N ILE A 257 -9.16 -7.86 5.18
CA ILE A 257 -9.50 -9.17 4.62
C ILE A 257 -8.36 -10.14 4.93
N GLU A 258 -8.59 -10.99 5.92
CA GLU A 258 -7.65 -12.03 6.35
C GLU A 258 -8.43 -13.30 6.71
N PRO A 259 -7.81 -14.49 6.56
CA PRO A 259 -8.40 -15.74 7.04
C PRO A 259 -8.73 -15.72 8.54
N ASP A 260 -9.79 -16.41 8.93
CA ASP A 260 -10.29 -16.48 10.32
C ASP A 260 -9.41 -17.40 11.21
N ARG A 261 -8.08 -17.17 11.23
CA ARG A 261 -7.15 -17.99 12.00
C ARG A 261 -7.21 -17.68 13.48
N LYS A 262 -7.04 -18.71 14.32
CA LYS A 262 -6.90 -18.54 15.78
C LYS A 262 -5.73 -17.61 16.14
N SER A 263 -4.62 -17.70 15.41
CA SER A 263 -3.45 -16.83 15.59
C SER A 263 -3.69 -15.36 15.26
N ALA A 264 -4.74 -15.05 14.51
CA ALA A 264 -5.07 -13.65 14.12
C ALA A 264 -6.08 -12.98 15.07
N VAL A 265 -6.63 -13.65 16.07
CA VAL A 265 -7.71 -13.14 16.93
C VAL A 265 -7.32 -11.84 17.63
N THR A 266 -6.13 -11.77 18.24
CA THR A 266 -5.66 -10.57 18.94
C THR A 266 -5.43 -9.40 17.97
N LYS A 267 -4.87 -9.66 16.80
CA LYS A 267 -4.68 -8.66 15.74
C LYS A 267 -6.02 -8.14 15.23
N ILE A 268 -6.98 -9.03 14.98
CA ILE A 268 -8.34 -8.66 14.57
C ILE A 268 -9.03 -7.81 15.64
N ALA A 269 -8.86 -8.17 16.91
CA ALA A 269 -9.39 -7.39 18.02
C ALA A 269 -8.76 -5.98 18.09
N LEU A 270 -7.44 -5.89 17.87
CA LEU A 270 -6.74 -4.60 17.83
C LEU A 270 -7.20 -3.75 16.62
N LEU A 271 -7.34 -4.33 15.43
CA LEU A 271 -7.89 -3.64 14.26
C LEU A 271 -9.30 -3.09 14.52
N ARG A 272 -10.17 -3.90 15.13
CA ARG A 272 -11.53 -3.47 15.54
C ARG A 272 -11.49 -2.33 16.55
N ALA A 273 -10.53 -2.33 17.48
CA ALA A 273 -10.34 -1.22 18.42
C ALA A 273 -9.99 0.10 17.69
N TYR A 274 -9.42 0.02 16.50
CA TYR A 274 -9.18 1.18 15.60
C TYR A 274 -10.29 1.39 14.57
N ASN A 275 -11.49 0.83 14.78
CA ASN A 275 -12.65 0.89 13.88
C ASN A 275 -12.44 0.21 12.50
N ALA A 276 -11.41 -0.62 12.34
CA ALA A 276 -11.30 -1.43 11.13
C ALA A 276 -12.33 -2.58 11.19
N LYS A 277 -12.93 -2.89 10.06
CA LYS A 277 -13.92 -3.95 9.90
C LYS A 277 -13.24 -5.20 9.33
N HIS A 278 -13.20 -6.27 10.10
CA HIS A 278 -12.73 -7.56 9.59
C HIS A 278 -13.80 -8.16 8.69
N LEU A 279 -13.43 -8.40 7.44
CA LEU A 279 -14.26 -9.09 6.46
C LEU A 279 -13.90 -10.58 6.50
N SER A 280 -14.68 -11.32 7.27
CA SER A 280 -14.57 -12.77 7.31
C SER A 280 -15.14 -13.39 6.02
N LEU A 281 -14.38 -14.28 5.43
CA LEU A 281 -14.81 -15.06 4.27
C LEU A 281 -15.25 -16.48 4.65
N GLY A 282 -15.35 -16.78 5.95
CA GLY A 282 -15.70 -18.11 6.45
C GLY A 282 -14.64 -19.17 6.13
N MET A 283 -13.37 -18.75 6.02
CA MET A 283 -12.22 -19.63 5.74
C MET A 283 -11.22 -19.48 6.89
N ALA A 284 -11.13 -20.53 7.69
CA ALA A 284 -10.21 -20.62 8.81
C ALA A 284 -9.15 -21.73 8.53
N GLU A 285 -8.01 -21.64 9.23
CA GLU A 285 -6.99 -22.71 9.21
C GLU A 285 -6.53 -23.09 7.78
N LEU A 286 -6.27 -22.09 6.92
CA LEU A 286 -5.84 -22.32 5.54
C LEU A 286 -4.48 -23.00 5.48
N LYS A 287 -4.40 -24.04 4.67
CA LYS A 287 -3.15 -24.62 4.19
C LYS A 287 -2.59 -23.78 3.03
N PRO A 288 -1.31 -23.92 2.66
CA PRO A 288 -0.72 -23.17 1.55
C PRO A 288 -1.53 -23.24 0.26
N GLU A 289 -2.09 -24.39 -0.09
CA GLU A 289 -2.90 -24.63 -1.28
C GLU A 289 -4.25 -23.90 -1.28
N ASP A 290 -4.80 -23.58 -0.11
CA ASP A 290 -6.10 -22.94 0.05
C ASP A 290 -6.07 -21.42 -0.25
N TYR A 291 -4.88 -20.82 -0.21
CA TYR A 291 -4.75 -19.36 -0.38
C TYR A 291 -5.19 -18.87 -1.76
N GLN A 292 -5.05 -19.68 -2.79
CA GLN A 292 -5.58 -19.34 -4.11
C GLN A 292 -7.09 -19.11 -4.03
N GLY A 293 -7.84 -20.07 -3.50
CA GLY A 293 -9.31 -19.96 -3.34
C GLY A 293 -9.71 -18.83 -2.41
N PHE A 294 -8.93 -18.58 -1.35
CA PHE A 294 -9.16 -17.45 -0.45
C PHE A 294 -9.09 -16.11 -1.18
N TYR A 295 -8.02 -15.86 -1.94
CA TYR A 295 -7.87 -14.59 -2.67
C TYR A 295 -8.89 -14.44 -3.80
N GLU A 296 -9.25 -15.51 -4.49
CA GLU A 296 -10.34 -15.47 -5.47
C GLU A 296 -11.68 -15.06 -4.84
N LYS A 297 -11.98 -15.58 -3.65
CA LYS A 297 -13.18 -15.22 -2.90
C LYS A 297 -13.11 -13.77 -2.42
N ALA A 298 -11.95 -13.34 -1.92
CA ALA A 298 -11.71 -11.96 -1.48
C ALA A 298 -11.90 -10.95 -2.61
N VAL A 299 -11.33 -11.20 -3.78
CA VAL A 299 -11.48 -10.35 -4.97
C VAL A 299 -12.96 -10.23 -5.39
N ARG A 300 -13.72 -11.35 -5.41
CA ARG A 300 -15.16 -11.30 -5.71
C ARG A 300 -15.94 -10.49 -4.68
N GLU A 301 -15.63 -10.66 -3.39
CA GLU A 301 -16.33 -9.97 -2.32
C GLU A 301 -16.07 -8.46 -2.34
N ILE A 302 -14.83 -8.02 -2.58
CA ILE A 302 -14.53 -6.60 -2.79
C ILE A 302 -15.36 -6.04 -3.94
N GLY A 303 -15.41 -6.74 -5.08
CA GLY A 303 -16.19 -6.30 -6.24
C GLY A 303 -17.69 -6.19 -5.93
N ARG A 304 -18.25 -7.09 -5.11
CA ARG A 304 -19.62 -7.02 -4.64
C ARG A 304 -19.86 -5.78 -3.77
N MET A 305 -18.99 -5.57 -2.77
CA MET A 305 -19.09 -4.44 -1.84
C MET A 305 -19.01 -3.08 -2.53
N ILE A 306 -18.13 -2.93 -3.51
CA ILE A 306 -18.01 -1.69 -4.28
C ILE A 306 -19.29 -1.41 -5.08
N LYS A 307 -19.87 -2.45 -5.70
CA LYS A 307 -21.13 -2.31 -6.47
C LYS A 307 -22.33 -1.91 -5.60
N GLU A 308 -22.40 -2.42 -4.38
CA GLU A 308 -23.50 -2.11 -3.44
C GLU A 308 -23.43 -0.68 -2.87
N ARG A 309 -22.30 0.00 -3.02
CA ARG A 309 -22.07 1.34 -2.46
C ARG A 309 -22.11 2.47 -3.48
N ARG A 310 -22.15 2.13 -4.74
CA ARG A 310 -22.37 3.06 -5.85
C ARG A 310 -23.84 3.09 -6.26
#